data_50fda4e197e38bc8cf067f65f2739fe7
#
_entry.id   50fda4e197e38bc8cf067f65f2739fe7
#
_cell.length_a   1.000
_cell.length_b   1.000
_cell.length_c   1.000
_cell.angle_alpha   90.00
_cell.angle_beta   90.00
_cell.angle_gamma   90.00
#
_symmetry.space_group_name_H-M   'P 1'
#
loop_
_entity.id
_entity.type
_entity.pdbx_description
1 polymer ?
#
loop_
_entity_poly.entity_id
_entity_poly.type
_entity_poly.pdbx_seq_one_letter_code
_entity_poly.pdbx_strand_id
1 'polypeptide(L)'
;MYYYEENGQCFAACQPLPLTAAEGAAEQPVFLFRRGPESGRAAFSAVSLSQLTAAAEDVSWLDSRRISVTQAPPIEAAEWIARGLRAVNFDHPRWREMAAWQPTQGKKRVHILAIGDVGSTIAMGLKLLGGDTVSAIGICDINEAATKRWEFELNQVTLPWRYDAMPPVEIVPQERLFDCDAFLFVASKGIPAVGSGVKDVRMAQFEANRGLVELYARKARDARFRGLFCVCLLYTSDAADE
;
A
#
# COMPACT_ATOMS: atom_id res chain seq x y z
N MET A 1 4.35 -30.70 -12.94
CA MET A 1 4.48 -29.85 -11.75
C MET A 1 5.73 -30.30 -11.01
N TYR A 2 6.57 -29.34 -10.60
CA TYR A 2 7.78 -29.58 -9.83
C TYR A 2 7.57 -29.08 -8.41
N TYR A 3 8.00 -29.85 -7.42
CA TYR A 3 7.86 -29.49 -6.01
C TYR A 3 9.23 -29.33 -5.38
N TYR A 4 9.37 -28.36 -4.49
CA TYR A 4 10.64 -28.01 -3.85
C TYR A 4 10.42 -27.74 -2.37
N GLU A 5 11.49 -27.86 -1.61
CA GLU A 5 11.53 -27.50 -0.20
C GLU A 5 12.78 -26.68 0.11
N GLU A 6 12.61 -25.56 0.79
CA GLU A 6 13.71 -24.73 1.27
C GLU A 6 13.31 -24.09 2.62
N ASN A 7 14.14 -24.26 3.64
CA ASN A 7 13.93 -23.74 4.99
C ASN A 7 12.56 -24.09 5.60
N GLY A 8 12.06 -25.30 5.37
CA GLY A 8 10.75 -25.75 5.88
C GLY A 8 9.55 -25.17 5.13
N GLN A 9 9.77 -24.44 4.05
CA GLN A 9 8.72 -23.94 3.17
C GLN A 9 8.67 -24.76 1.87
N CYS A 10 7.45 -25.15 1.48
CA CYS A 10 7.22 -25.90 0.26
C CYS A 10 6.81 -24.98 -0.89
N PHE A 11 7.30 -25.32 -2.07
CA PHE A 11 7.06 -24.57 -3.30
C PHE A 11 6.58 -25.49 -4.42
N ALA A 12 5.85 -24.92 -5.38
CA ALA A 12 5.47 -25.58 -6.62
C ALA A 12 5.77 -24.69 -7.82
N ALA A 13 6.18 -25.28 -8.95
CA ALA A 13 6.39 -24.56 -10.20
C ALA A 13 6.05 -25.42 -11.41
N CYS A 14 5.66 -24.79 -12.52
CA CYS A 14 5.42 -25.49 -13.79
C CYS A 14 6.70 -25.81 -14.55
N GLN A 15 7.79 -25.13 -14.25
CA GLN A 15 9.09 -25.31 -14.88
C GLN A 15 10.13 -25.74 -13.84
N PRO A 16 11.19 -26.45 -14.24
CA PRO A 16 12.27 -26.78 -13.32
C PRO A 16 13.00 -25.53 -12.85
N LEU A 17 13.25 -25.45 -11.54
CA LEU A 17 13.97 -24.36 -10.88
C LEU A 17 15.22 -24.92 -10.18
N PRO A 18 16.26 -24.10 -10.00
CA PRO A 18 17.47 -24.50 -9.30
C PRO A 18 17.26 -24.50 -7.77
N LEU A 19 16.34 -25.32 -7.31
CA LEU A 19 15.97 -25.51 -5.91
C LEU A 19 16.03 -26.98 -5.53
N THR A 20 16.10 -27.28 -4.24
CA THR A 20 16.09 -28.66 -3.74
C THR A 20 14.73 -29.29 -3.99
N ALA A 21 14.69 -30.39 -4.75
CA ALA A 21 13.47 -31.12 -5.02
C ALA A 21 12.87 -31.69 -3.72
N ALA A 22 11.54 -31.54 -3.55
CA ALA A 22 10.82 -32.17 -2.46
C ALA A 22 10.34 -33.58 -2.87
N GLU A 23 10.26 -34.51 -1.90
CA GLU A 23 9.79 -35.88 -2.15
C GLU A 23 8.30 -36.02 -2.40
N GLY A 24 7.52 -34.93 -2.29
CA GLY A 24 6.06 -34.95 -2.49
C GLY A 24 5.42 -33.57 -2.58
N ALA A 25 4.15 -33.56 -2.94
CA ALA A 25 3.33 -32.34 -2.98
C ALA A 25 2.89 -31.97 -1.57
N ALA A 26 3.17 -30.73 -1.15
CA ALA A 26 2.60 -30.16 0.08
C ALA A 26 1.15 -29.75 -0.13
N GLU A 27 0.37 -29.66 0.95
CA GLU A 27 -1.05 -29.25 0.87
C GLU A 27 -1.19 -27.79 0.43
N GLN A 28 -0.28 -26.91 0.85
CA GLN A 28 -0.35 -25.46 0.55
C GLN A 28 1.04 -24.90 0.17
N PRO A 29 1.61 -25.30 -0.97
CA PRO A 29 2.86 -24.75 -1.43
C PRO A 29 2.69 -23.31 -1.93
N VAL A 30 3.74 -22.49 -1.85
CA VAL A 30 3.81 -21.22 -2.55
C VAL A 30 4.12 -21.51 -4.02
N PHE A 31 3.30 -20.96 -4.91
CA PHE A 31 3.54 -21.16 -6.35
C PHE A 31 4.59 -20.17 -6.86
N LEU A 32 5.64 -20.70 -7.50
CA LEU A 32 6.69 -19.89 -8.10
C LEU A 32 6.46 -19.80 -9.62
N PHE A 33 6.26 -18.58 -10.09
CA PHE A 33 6.14 -18.27 -11.52
C PHE A 33 7.29 -17.39 -11.99
N ARG A 34 7.52 -17.32 -13.30
CA ARG A 34 8.56 -16.50 -13.90
C ARG A 34 7.96 -15.35 -14.69
N ARG A 35 8.42 -14.13 -14.44
CA ARG A 35 7.93 -12.92 -15.13
C ARG A 35 9.03 -11.90 -15.44
N GLY A 36 10.27 -12.20 -15.13
CA GLY A 36 11.40 -11.31 -15.24
C GLY A 36 11.62 -10.46 -13.98
N PRO A 37 12.88 -10.05 -13.74
CA PRO A 37 13.28 -9.33 -12.52
C PRO A 37 12.74 -7.90 -12.42
N GLU A 38 12.39 -7.29 -13.54
CA GLU A 38 11.99 -5.89 -13.65
C GLU A 38 10.50 -5.65 -13.39
N SER A 39 9.74 -6.68 -13.10
CA SER A 39 8.31 -6.57 -12.88
C SER A 39 8.02 -6.09 -11.46
N GLY A 40 8.09 -4.79 -11.20
CA GLY A 40 7.98 -4.18 -9.87
C GLY A 40 6.75 -4.63 -9.08
N ARG A 41 5.55 -4.67 -9.71
CA ARG A 41 4.33 -5.15 -9.04
C ARG A 41 4.22 -6.66 -8.90
N ALA A 42 5.02 -7.42 -9.63
CA ALA A 42 5.14 -8.87 -9.42
C ALA A 42 6.13 -9.23 -8.31
N ALA A 43 6.63 -8.24 -7.57
CA ALA A 43 7.53 -8.40 -6.44
C ALA A 43 6.82 -8.74 -5.12
N PHE A 44 5.52 -9.00 -5.14
CA PHE A 44 4.75 -9.32 -3.95
C PHE A 44 4.35 -10.78 -3.92
N SER A 45 4.08 -11.29 -2.72
CA SER A 45 3.30 -12.51 -2.58
C SER A 45 1.88 -12.21 -3.02
N ALA A 46 1.48 -12.69 -4.18
CA ALA A 46 0.15 -12.47 -4.72
C ALA A 46 -0.84 -13.47 -4.12
N VAL A 47 -1.92 -12.95 -3.54
CA VAL A 47 -3.04 -13.73 -2.98
C VAL A 47 -4.36 -13.43 -3.71
N SER A 48 -4.35 -12.50 -4.67
CA SER A 48 -5.48 -12.17 -5.52
C SER A 48 -5.04 -11.93 -6.96
N LEU A 49 -5.94 -12.14 -7.92
CA LEU A 49 -5.66 -11.93 -9.35
C LEU A 49 -5.28 -10.48 -9.66
N SER A 50 -5.88 -9.52 -8.95
CA SER A 50 -5.58 -8.09 -9.14
C SER A 50 -4.12 -7.74 -8.80
N GLN A 51 -3.49 -8.49 -7.91
CA GLN A 51 -2.06 -8.31 -7.58
C GLN A 51 -1.13 -8.88 -8.64
N LEU A 52 -1.59 -9.85 -9.44
CA LEU A 52 -0.83 -10.38 -10.58
C LEU A 52 -0.96 -9.51 -11.83
N THR A 53 -2.02 -8.73 -11.94
CA THR A 53 -2.23 -7.80 -13.05
C THR A 53 -1.32 -6.59 -12.84
N ALA A 54 -0.28 -6.45 -13.65
CA ALA A 54 0.48 -5.21 -13.69
C ALA A 54 -0.40 -4.14 -14.34
N ALA A 55 -0.92 -3.20 -13.54
CA ALA A 55 -1.38 -1.95 -14.10
C ALA A 55 -0.16 -1.20 -14.64
N ALA A 56 -0.33 -0.44 -15.73
CA ALA A 56 0.68 0.52 -16.16
C ALA A 56 0.99 1.46 -14.99
N GLU A 57 2.26 1.75 -14.75
CA GLU A 57 2.70 2.62 -13.63
C GLU A 57 2.53 4.11 -13.96
N ASP A 58 1.98 4.43 -15.12
CA ASP A 58 1.65 5.79 -15.56
C ASP A 58 0.15 6.09 -15.38
N VAL A 59 -0.25 7.32 -15.69
CA VAL A 59 -1.64 7.78 -15.60
C VAL A 59 -2.58 7.13 -16.63
N SER A 60 -2.09 6.28 -17.52
CA SER A 60 -2.90 5.63 -18.56
C SER A 60 -3.97 4.70 -17.98
N TRP A 61 -3.79 4.22 -16.75
CA TRP A 61 -4.80 3.43 -16.05
C TRP A 61 -6.08 4.21 -15.71
N LEU A 62 -6.02 5.56 -15.72
CA LEU A 62 -7.21 6.41 -15.57
C LEU A 62 -8.10 6.41 -16.83
N ASP A 63 -7.56 6.07 -17.99
CA ASP A 63 -8.35 5.92 -19.20
C ASP A 63 -8.84 4.48 -19.33
N SER A 64 -10.07 4.22 -18.89
CA SER A 64 -10.70 2.89 -18.96
C SER A 64 -10.71 2.28 -20.36
N ARG A 65 -10.55 3.09 -21.42
CA ARG A 65 -10.45 2.65 -22.80
C ARG A 65 -9.04 2.20 -23.18
N ARG A 66 -8.04 2.55 -22.37
CA ARG A 66 -6.63 2.23 -22.55
C ARG A 66 -6.09 1.25 -21.49
N ILE A 67 -6.93 0.64 -20.69
CA ILE A 67 -6.52 -0.47 -19.85
C ILE A 67 -6.12 -1.63 -20.76
N SER A 68 -5.03 -1.45 -21.48
CA SER A 68 -4.28 -2.58 -21.99
C SER A 68 -3.61 -3.19 -20.78
N VAL A 69 -4.10 -4.33 -20.36
CA VAL A 69 -3.37 -5.24 -19.49
C VAL A 69 -2.07 -5.55 -20.23
N THR A 70 -1.03 -4.77 -19.96
CA THR A 70 0.24 -4.82 -20.69
C THR A 70 0.94 -6.16 -20.55
N GLN A 71 0.52 -6.97 -19.59
CA GLN A 71 0.90 -8.37 -19.48
C GLN A 71 -0.22 -9.15 -18.79
N ALA A 72 -0.82 -10.08 -19.49
CA ALA A 72 -1.71 -11.06 -18.87
C ALA A 72 -0.97 -11.78 -17.73
N PRO A 73 -1.63 -12.07 -16.60
CA PRO A 73 -1.02 -12.87 -15.55
C PRO A 73 -0.68 -14.25 -16.12
N PRO A 74 0.43 -14.88 -15.68
CA PRO A 74 0.68 -16.29 -16.03
C PRO A 74 -0.54 -17.12 -15.66
N ILE A 75 -1.10 -17.87 -16.63
CA ILE A 75 -2.34 -18.64 -16.44
C ILE A 75 -2.21 -19.57 -15.24
N GLU A 76 -1.06 -20.20 -15.10
CA GLU A 76 -0.75 -21.14 -14.01
C GLU A 76 -0.82 -20.45 -12.64
N ALA A 77 -0.26 -19.25 -12.52
CA ALA A 77 -0.30 -18.47 -11.28
C ALA A 77 -1.74 -18.05 -10.94
N ALA A 78 -2.54 -17.69 -11.96
CA ALA A 78 -3.95 -17.34 -11.78
C ALA A 78 -4.76 -18.54 -11.28
N GLU A 79 -4.54 -19.74 -11.81
CA GLU A 79 -5.20 -20.98 -11.37
C GLU A 79 -4.86 -21.30 -9.91
N TRP A 80 -3.60 -21.13 -9.50
CA TRP A 80 -3.19 -21.38 -8.13
C TRP A 80 -3.81 -20.39 -7.14
N ILE A 81 -3.87 -19.11 -7.50
CA ILE A 81 -4.55 -18.09 -6.70
C ILE A 81 -6.05 -18.36 -6.61
N ALA A 82 -6.69 -18.80 -7.70
CA ALA A 82 -8.10 -19.19 -7.68
C ALA A 82 -8.39 -20.35 -6.71
N ARG A 83 -7.39 -21.20 -6.44
CA ARG A 83 -7.43 -22.26 -5.41
C ARG A 83 -7.10 -21.77 -4.00
N GLY A 84 -6.94 -20.46 -3.78
CA GLY A 84 -6.59 -19.87 -2.49
C GLY A 84 -5.11 -19.99 -2.13
N LEU A 85 -4.23 -20.33 -3.08
CA LEU A 85 -2.80 -20.46 -2.86
C LEU A 85 -2.06 -19.18 -3.27
N ARG A 86 -0.91 -18.93 -2.64
CA ARG A 86 -0.08 -17.76 -2.94
C ARG A 86 0.82 -18.01 -4.13
N ALA A 87 1.13 -16.94 -4.86
CA ALA A 87 2.09 -16.98 -5.96
C ALA A 87 3.16 -15.89 -5.78
N VAL A 88 4.41 -16.20 -6.15
CA VAL A 88 5.57 -15.31 -6.04
C VAL A 88 6.37 -15.36 -7.33
N ASN A 89 6.84 -14.21 -7.81
CA ASN A 89 7.74 -14.14 -8.95
C ASN A 89 9.15 -14.59 -8.56
N PHE A 90 9.56 -15.78 -9.03
CA PHE A 90 10.87 -16.36 -8.76
C PHE A 90 12.03 -15.56 -9.35
N ASP A 91 11.81 -14.81 -10.44
CA ASP A 91 12.86 -14.01 -11.07
C ASP A 91 13.22 -12.76 -10.27
N HIS A 92 12.39 -12.36 -9.31
CA HIS A 92 12.68 -11.21 -8.45
C HIS A 92 13.79 -11.53 -7.43
N PRO A 93 14.81 -10.67 -7.26
CA PRO A 93 15.95 -10.99 -6.38
C PRO A 93 15.56 -11.21 -4.91
N ARG A 94 14.44 -10.63 -4.46
CA ARG A 94 13.90 -10.79 -3.10
C ARG A 94 12.75 -11.80 -3.00
N TRP A 95 12.64 -12.74 -3.92
CA TRP A 95 11.52 -13.69 -3.94
C TRP A 95 11.38 -14.51 -2.65
N ARG A 96 12.49 -14.83 -1.98
CA ARG A 96 12.47 -15.59 -0.71
C ARG A 96 11.81 -14.80 0.42
N GLU A 97 12.09 -13.51 0.52
CA GLU A 97 11.45 -12.64 1.51
C GLU A 97 9.94 -12.55 1.26
N MET A 98 9.55 -12.46 0.00
CA MET A 98 8.14 -12.41 -0.40
C MET A 98 7.43 -13.74 -0.16
N ALA A 99 8.10 -14.85 -0.38
CA ALA A 99 7.57 -16.16 -0.09
C ALA A 99 7.42 -16.41 1.43
N ALA A 100 8.33 -15.87 2.23
CA ALA A 100 8.26 -15.95 3.69
C ALA A 100 7.20 -15.01 4.28
N TRP A 101 6.82 -13.93 3.57
CA TRP A 101 5.79 -13.00 4.03
C TRP A 101 4.42 -13.69 4.13
N GLN A 102 3.74 -13.46 5.23
CA GLN A 102 2.38 -13.94 5.45
C GLN A 102 1.41 -12.76 5.34
N PRO A 103 0.35 -12.86 4.52
CA PRO A 103 -0.67 -11.82 4.47
C PRO A 103 -1.33 -11.70 5.85
N THR A 104 -1.39 -10.50 6.37
CA THR A 104 -2.11 -10.24 7.61
C THR A 104 -3.60 -10.41 7.38
N GLN A 105 -4.25 -11.18 8.25
CA GLN A 105 -5.70 -11.40 8.16
C GLN A 105 -6.48 -10.13 8.51
N GLY A 106 -7.66 -9.98 7.93
CA GLY A 106 -8.61 -8.92 8.23
C GLY A 106 -8.28 -7.55 7.62
N LYS A 107 -9.28 -6.67 7.65
CA LYS A 107 -9.15 -5.30 7.18
C LYS A 107 -8.26 -4.47 8.12
N LYS A 108 -7.61 -3.45 7.58
CA LYS A 108 -6.60 -2.63 8.26
C LYS A 108 -7.15 -1.26 8.62
N ARG A 109 -6.81 -0.76 9.78
CA ARG A 109 -7.08 0.62 10.19
C ARG A 109 -5.99 1.54 9.66
N VAL A 110 -6.39 2.62 9.00
CA VAL A 110 -5.48 3.61 8.42
C VAL A 110 -5.70 4.95 9.10
N HIS A 111 -4.66 5.57 9.64
CA HIS A 111 -4.74 6.92 10.20
C HIS A 111 -3.98 7.93 9.34
N ILE A 112 -4.57 9.11 9.15
CA ILE A 112 -4.02 10.21 8.35
C ILE A 112 -3.80 11.42 9.26
N LEU A 113 -2.57 11.91 9.29
CA LEU A 113 -2.21 13.15 9.96
C LEU A 113 -2.21 14.31 8.96
N ALA A 114 -3.04 15.27 9.22
CA ALA A 114 -3.41 16.42 8.41
C ALA A 114 -4.40 16.08 7.28
N ILE A 115 -5.48 16.88 7.23
CA ILE A 115 -6.58 16.68 6.29
C ILE A 115 -6.70 17.87 5.31
N GLY A 116 -5.55 18.45 4.94
CA GLY A 116 -5.44 19.41 3.84
C GLY A 116 -5.68 18.75 2.47
N ASP A 117 -5.22 19.38 1.39
CA ASP A 117 -5.50 18.92 0.02
C ASP A 117 -5.07 17.48 -0.22
N VAL A 118 -3.85 17.12 0.18
CA VAL A 118 -3.33 15.74 0.01
C VAL A 118 -4.07 14.77 0.93
N GLY A 119 -4.21 15.10 2.21
CA GLY A 119 -4.84 14.21 3.19
C GLY A 119 -6.31 13.94 2.87
N SER A 120 -7.06 14.95 2.45
CA SER A 120 -8.46 14.79 2.06
C SER A 120 -8.60 13.96 0.78
N THR A 121 -7.72 14.15 -0.20
CA THR A 121 -7.70 13.35 -1.43
C THR A 121 -7.41 11.88 -1.12
N ILE A 122 -6.44 11.60 -0.25
CA ILE A 122 -6.15 10.23 0.20
C ILE A 122 -7.35 9.64 0.96
N ALA A 123 -7.96 10.40 1.88
CA ALA A 123 -9.14 9.94 2.62
C ALA A 123 -10.31 9.59 1.70
N MET A 124 -10.57 10.42 0.68
CA MET A 124 -11.58 10.12 -0.36
C MET A 124 -11.24 8.85 -1.13
N GLY A 125 -9.99 8.69 -1.57
CA GLY A 125 -9.54 7.49 -2.28
C GLY A 125 -9.71 6.22 -1.44
N LEU A 126 -9.29 6.25 -0.18
CA LEU A 126 -9.46 5.13 0.75
C LEU A 126 -10.94 4.85 1.05
N LYS A 127 -11.79 5.89 1.18
CA LYS A 127 -13.22 5.72 1.36
C LYS A 127 -13.87 5.01 0.20
N LEU A 128 -13.55 5.40 -1.02
CA LEU A 128 -14.18 4.88 -2.24
C LEU A 128 -13.66 3.49 -2.64
N LEU A 129 -12.37 3.21 -2.42
CA LEU A 129 -11.69 2.02 -2.94
C LEU A 129 -11.26 1.03 -1.84
N GLY A 130 -11.26 1.44 -0.58
CA GLY A 130 -10.72 0.64 0.53
C GLY A 130 -11.67 -0.41 1.11
N GLY A 131 -12.89 -0.55 0.61
CA GLY A 131 -13.95 -1.35 1.24
C GLY A 131 -13.57 -2.80 1.58
N ASP A 132 -12.70 -3.41 0.79
CA ASP A 132 -12.27 -4.80 1.03
C ASP A 132 -11.03 -4.91 1.94
N THR A 133 -10.27 -3.83 2.10
CA THR A 133 -8.96 -3.85 2.77
C THR A 133 -8.87 -2.95 3.99
N VAL A 134 -9.68 -1.89 4.04
CA VAL A 134 -9.68 -0.89 5.12
C VAL A 134 -10.88 -1.08 6.02
N SER A 135 -10.63 -1.21 7.33
CA SER A 135 -11.69 -1.35 8.35
C SER A 135 -12.22 0.01 8.82
N ALA A 136 -11.35 1.00 8.93
CA ALA A 136 -11.70 2.37 9.30
C ALA A 136 -10.59 3.33 8.88
N ILE A 137 -10.95 4.60 8.63
CA ILE A 137 -10.06 5.69 8.30
C ILE A 137 -10.08 6.68 9.47
N GLY A 138 -8.99 6.77 10.23
CA GLY A 138 -8.81 7.78 11.26
C GLY A 138 -8.23 9.06 10.66
N ILE A 139 -8.81 10.20 10.98
CA ILE A 139 -8.30 11.51 10.55
C ILE A 139 -7.95 12.37 11.76
N CYS A 140 -6.80 13.04 11.70
CA CYS A 140 -6.31 13.93 12.74
C CYS A 140 -5.75 15.21 12.11
N ASP A 141 -6.17 16.35 12.60
CA ASP A 141 -5.67 17.65 12.18
C ASP A 141 -5.68 18.62 13.37
N ILE A 142 -4.87 19.67 13.31
CA ILE A 142 -4.93 20.80 14.25
C ILE A 142 -6.17 21.65 14.05
N ASN A 143 -6.77 21.60 12.86
CA ASN A 143 -8.02 22.28 12.53
C ASN A 143 -9.22 21.36 12.79
N GLU A 144 -9.80 21.46 13.98
CA GLU A 144 -10.96 20.64 14.38
C GLU A 144 -12.19 20.86 13.48
N ALA A 145 -12.37 22.05 12.92
CA ALA A 145 -13.48 22.32 12.02
C ALA A 145 -13.32 21.54 10.70
N ALA A 146 -12.10 21.43 10.21
CA ALA A 146 -11.78 20.63 9.03
C ALA A 146 -12.01 19.14 9.28
N THR A 147 -11.55 18.59 10.42
CA THR A 147 -11.78 17.17 10.74
C THR A 147 -13.27 16.85 10.87
N LYS A 148 -14.04 17.68 11.57
CA LYS A 148 -15.50 17.50 11.69
C LYS A 148 -16.19 17.53 10.32
N ARG A 149 -15.84 18.49 9.48
CA ARG A 149 -16.37 18.59 8.13
C ARG A 149 -16.11 17.33 7.32
N TRP A 150 -14.83 16.86 7.27
CA TRP A 150 -14.46 15.70 6.48
C TRP A 150 -15.06 14.40 7.02
N GLU A 151 -15.16 14.23 8.34
CA GLU A 151 -15.87 13.09 8.94
C GLU A 151 -17.33 13.05 8.47
N PHE A 152 -18.05 14.18 8.56
CA PHE A 152 -19.44 14.25 8.11
C PHE A 152 -19.59 14.00 6.60
N GLU A 153 -18.81 14.69 5.77
CA GLU A 153 -18.93 14.60 4.32
C GLU A 153 -18.60 13.18 3.82
N LEU A 154 -17.51 12.59 4.29
CA LEU A 154 -17.11 11.26 3.83
C LEU A 154 -18.04 10.15 4.33
N ASN A 155 -18.61 10.27 5.54
CA ASN A 155 -19.54 9.27 6.05
C ASN A 155 -20.93 9.32 5.39
N GLN A 156 -21.25 10.39 4.67
CA GLN A 156 -22.45 10.45 3.83
C GLN A 156 -22.27 9.71 2.48
N VAL A 157 -21.02 9.44 2.09
CA VAL A 157 -20.73 8.68 0.87
C VAL A 157 -20.94 7.20 1.12
N THR A 158 -21.96 6.63 0.48
CA THR A 158 -22.32 5.21 0.61
C THR A 158 -22.72 4.63 -0.74
N LEU A 159 -22.64 3.31 -0.89
CA LEU A 159 -23.21 2.61 -2.05
C LEU A 159 -24.68 2.29 -1.79
N PRO A 160 -25.57 2.51 -2.78
CA PRO A 160 -26.97 2.09 -2.67
C PRO A 160 -27.05 0.60 -2.32
N TRP A 161 -27.87 0.27 -1.32
CA TRP A 161 -28.12 -1.10 -0.86
C TRP A 161 -26.92 -1.84 -0.22
N ARG A 162 -25.75 -1.14 -0.09
CA ARG A 162 -24.51 -1.67 0.52
C ARG A 162 -23.86 -0.59 1.40
N TYR A 163 -24.58 -0.15 2.41
CA TYR A 163 -24.21 1.01 3.24
C TYR A 163 -22.96 0.79 4.09
N ASP A 164 -22.59 -0.45 4.35
CA ASP A 164 -21.40 -0.90 5.08
C ASP A 164 -20.20 -1.26 4.19
N ALA A 165 -20.36 -1.12 2.87
CA ALA A 165 -19.32 -1.52 1.92
C ALA A 165 -18.08 -0.62 1.95
N MET A 166 -18.22 0.62 2.44
CA MET A 166 -17.13 1.59 2.52
C MET A 166 -16.66 1.77 3.97
N PRO A 167 -15.34 1.93 4.23
CA PRO A 167 -14.84 2.10 5.58
C PRO A 167 -15.39 3.38 6.23
N PRO A 168 -15.76 3.36 7.51
CA PRO A 168 -16.13 4.55 8.25
C PRO A 168 -14.92 5.49 8.41
N VAL A 169 -15.20 6.81 8.50
CA VAL A 169 -14.22 7.84 8.82
C VAL A 169 -14.44 8.29 10.25
N GLU A 170 -13.38 8.37 11.04
CA GLU A 170 -13.43 8.72 12.46
C GLU A 170 -12.40 9.82 12.79
N ILE A 171 -12.76 10.77 13.63
CA ILE A 171 -11.80 11.71 14.19
C ILE A 171 -10.96 10.99 15.24
N VAL A 172 -9.64 11.05 15.10
CA VAL A 172 -8.69 10.40 16.02
C VAL A 172 -7.94 11.46 16.80
N PRO A 173 -7.93 11.40 18.13
CA PRO A 173 -7.11 12.29 18.95
C PRO A 173 -5.62 11.95 18.79
N GLN A 174 -4.73 12.93 19.04
CA GLN A 174 -3.29 12.78 18.83
C GLN A 174 -2.67 11.63 19.64
N GLU A 175 -3.21 11.34 20.81
CA GLU A 175 -2.74 10.28 21.71
C GLU A 175 -2.97 8.88 21.13
N ARG A 176 -3.97 8.74 20.26
CA ARG A 176 -4.36 7.47 19.62
C ARG A 176 -3.93 7.38 18.15
N LEU A 177 -3.09 8.30 17.72
CA LEU A 177 -2.71 8.41 16.31
C LEU A 177 -2.01 7.15 15.77
N PHE A 178 -1.33 6.42 16.63
CA PHE A 178 -0.64 5.16 16.28
C PHE A 178 -1.40 3.88 16.63
N ASP A 179 -2.69 3.98 17.03
CA ASP A 179 -3.59 2.83 17.20
C ASP A 179 -4.12 2.34 15.84
N CYS A 180 -3.23 2.07 14.90
CA CYS A 180 -3.56 1.71 13.52
C CYS A 180 -2.53 0.75 12.91
N ASP A 181 -2.88 0.17 11.76
CA ASP A 181 -1.99 -0.68 10.98
C ASP A 181 -1.13 0.14 9.99
N ALA A 182 -1.65 1.26 9.52
CA ALA A 182 -0.92 2.19 8.65
C ALA A 182 -1.15 3.64 9.09
N PHE A 183 -0.06 4.36 9.25
CA PHE A 183 -0.04 5.77 9.58
C PHE A 183 0.52 6.56 8.40
N LEU A 184 -0.24 7.55 7.93
CA LEU A 184 0.13 8.42 6.82
C LEU A 184 0.42 9.84 7.34
N PHE A 185 1.69 10.21 7.25
CA PHE A 185 2.14 11.54 7.55
C PHE A 185 2.04 12.41 6.28
N VAL A 186 1.04 13.29 6.23
CA VAL A 186 0.83 14.22 5.10
C VAL A 186 0.81 15.69 5.55
N ALA A 187 1.22 15.94 6.80
CA ALA A 187 1.29 17.28 7.35
C ALA A 187 2.46 18.07 6.76
N SER A 188 2.22 19.33 6.43
CA SER A 188 3.23 20.27 5.96
C SER A 188 3.09 21.60 6.68
N LYS A 189 4.22 22.21 7.05
CA LYS A 189 4.26 23.55 7.64
C LYS A 189 4.05 24.69 6.65
N GLY A 190 3.92 24.37 5.38
CA GLY A 190 3.67 25.32 4.33
C GLY A 190 4.69 25.22 3.18
N ILE A 191 4.28 25.75 2.05
CA ILE A 191 5.07 25.88 0.84
C ILE A 191 5.40 27.36 0.70
N PRO A 192 6.66 27.73 0.37
CA PRO A 192 7.00 29.13 0.08
C PRO A 192 6.06 29.69 -0.99
N ALA A 193 5.55 30.89 -0.77
CA ALA A 193 4.64 31.52 -1.73
C ALA A 193 5.33 31.75 -3.08
N VAL A 194 4.57 31.61 -4.17
CA VAL A 194 5.05 31.93 -5.52
C VAL A 194 5.54 33.40 -5.53
N GLY A 195 6.77 33.61 -5.99
CA GLY A 195 7.39 34.95 -6.00
C GLY A 195 8.10 35.35 -4.70
N SER A 196 8.21 34.46 -3.72
CA SER A 196 8.91 34.74 -2.43
C SER A 196 10.44 34.90 -2.55
N GLY A 197 11.02 34.76 -3.76
CA GLY A 197 12.46 34.85 -3.98
C GLY A 197 13.29 33.67 -3.47
N VAL A 198 12.65 32.63 -2.96
CA VAL A 198 13.30 31.39 -2.53
C VAL A 198 13.80 30.65 -3.76
N LYS A 199 15.14 30.50 -3.89
CA LYS A 199 15.76 29.86 -5.04
C LYS A 199 15.54 28.35 -5.08
N ASP A 200 15.53 27.71 -3.90
CA ASP A 200 15.32 26.29 -3.74
C ASP A 200 14.10 26.05 -2.83
N VAL A 201 12.97 25.90 -3.46
CA VAL A 201 11.68 25.64 -2.76
C VAL A 201 11.69 24.29 -2.08
N ARG A 202 12.35 23.28 -2.68
CA ARG A 202 12.43 21.91 -2.17
C ARG A 202 13.22 21.89 -0.85
N MET A 203 14.39 22.52 -0.83
CA MET A 203 15.22 22.59 0.37
C MET A 203 14.54 23.40 1.48
N ALA A 204 13.91 24.52 1.17
CA ALA A 204 13.18 25.30 2.15
C ALA A 204 12.00 24.51 2.76
N GLN A 205 11.32 23.73 1.95
CA GLN A 205 10.23 22.86 2.42
C GLN A 205 10.75 21.69 3.26
N PHE A 206 11.85 21.07 2.85
CA PHE A 206 12.51 20.02 3.62
C PHE A 206 12.89 20.53 5.02
N GLU A 207 13.59 21.66 5.12
CA GLU A 207 13.99 22.25 6.40
C GLU A 207 12.79 22.60 7.28
N ALA A 208 11.71 23.13 6.69
CA ALA A 208 10.48 23.45 7.43
C ALA A 208 9.79 22.20 8.01
N ASN A 209 9.81 21.09 7.28
CA ASN A 209 9.07 19.88 7.63
C ASN A 209 9.88 18.84 8.39
N ARG A 210 11.22 18.85 8.29
CA ARG A 210 12.12 17.90 8.94
C ARG A 210 11.80 17.69 10.42
N GLY A 211 11.74 18.78 11.20
CA GLY A 211 11.47 18.71 12.63
C GLY A 211 10.09 18.11 12.96
N LEU A 212 9.11 18.29 12.08
CA LEU A 212 7.78 17.72 12.24
C LEU A 212 7.80 16.20 12.00
N VAL A 213 8.45 15.75 10.94
CA VAL A 213 8.62 14.31 10.67
C VAL A 213 9.37 13.62 11.81
N GLU A 214 10.47 14.21 12.27
CA GLU A 214 11.26 13.69 13.40
C GLU A 214 10.41 13.58 14.68
N LEU A 215 9.54 14.57 14.95
CA LEU A 215 8.65 14.55 16.11
C LEU A 215 7.71 13.35 16.05
N TYR A 216 7.05 13.14 14.91
CA TYR A 216 6.08 12.03 14.77
C TYR A 216 6.77 10.67 14.67
N ALA A 217 7.98 10.58 14.10
CA ALA A 217 8.79 9.38 14.14
C ALA A 217 9.17 8.98 15.59
N ARG A 218 9.51 9.96 16.44
CA ARG A 218 9.74 9.72 17.87
C ARG A 218 8.48 9.27 18.58
N LYS A 219 7.33 9.93 18.36
CA LYS A 219 6.04 9.52 18.91
C LYS A 219 5.67 8.08 18.51
N ALA A 220 5.88 7.70 17.24
CA ALA A 220 5.65 6.34 16.76
C ALA A 220 6.53 5.31 17.49
N ARG A 221 7.83 5.63 17.65
CA ARG A 221 8.75 4.78 18.41
C ARG A 221 8.30 4.62 19.87
N ASP A 222 7.93 5.71 20.53
CA ASP A 222 7.52 5.72 21.93
C ASP A 222 6.20 4.98 22.13
N ALA A 223 5.29 5.04 21.17
CA ALA A 223 4.08 4.22 21.07
C ALA A 223 4.36 2.76 20.68
N ARG A 224 5.61 2.38 20.39
CA ARG A 224 5.99 1.05 19.88
C ARG A 224 5.22 0.65 18.61
N PHE A 225 4.93 1.61 17.76
CA PHE A 225 4.20 1.38 16.53
C PHE A 225 4.91 0.33 15.67
N ARG A 226 4.15 -0.64 15.17
CA ARG A 226 4.64 -1.76 14.34
C ARG A 226 4.02 -1.78 12.95
N GLY A 227 3.11 -0.84 12.67
CA GLY A 227 2.45 -0.71 11.38
C GLY A 227 3.33 -0.02 10.33
N LEU A 228 2.72 0.27 9.20
CA LEU A 228 3.35 0.98 8.09
C LEU A 228 3.37 2.49 8.39
N PHE A 229 4.55 3.09 8.45
CA PHE A 229 4.73 4.55 8.57
C PHE A 229 5.04 5.12 7.18
N CYS A 230 4.06 5.79 6.57
CA CYS A 230 4.19 6.43 5.26
C CYS A 230 4.40 7.93 5.44
N VAL A 231 5.35 8.49 4.71
CA VAL A 231 5.58 9.94 4.63
C VAL A 231 5.24 10.37 3.21
N CYS A 232 4.27 11.28 3.08
CA CYS A 232 3.93 11.92 1.82
C CYS A 232 4.18 13.42 1.94
N LEU A 233 5.36 13.84 1.50
CA LEU A 233 5.73 15.24 1.36
C LEU A 233 5.93 15.50 -0.13
N LEU A 234 5.40 16.61 -0.64
CA LEU A 234 5.30 16.95 -2.08
C LEU A 234 6.58 16.77 -2.90
N TYR A 235 7.76 16.67 -2.28
CA TYR A 235 9.04 16.61 -2.97
C TYR A 235 10.01 15.53 -2.46
N THR A 236 9.59 14.64 -1.59
CA THR A 236 10.45 13.54 -1.13
C THR A 236 10.32 12.28 -1.97
N SER A 237 9.32 12.23 -2.84
CA SER A 237 9.02 11.08 -3.71
C SER A 237 9.32 11.32 -5.19
N ASP A 238 9.77 12.53 -5.54
CA ASP A 238 10.06 12.89 -6.93
C ASP A 238 11.51 12.53 -7.28
N ALA A 239 11.81 11.23 -7.24
CA ALA A 239 13.04 10.67 -7.79
C ALA A 239 12.99 10.58 -9.34
N ALA A 240 11.94 11.13 -9.96
CA ALA A 240 11.74 11.05 -11.40
C ALA A 240 12.31 12.26 -12.18
N ASP A 241 12.83 13.27 -11.47
CA ASP A 241 13.36 14.50 -12.07
C ASP A 241 14.91 14.59 -12.06
N GLU A 242 15.62 13.46 -11.81
CA GLU A 242 17.08 13.38 -11.99
C GLU A 242 17.48 12.51 -13.19
#